data_2becb4f888f9255b2454b6598654fd77
#
_entry.id   2becb4f888f9255b2454b6598654fd77
#
_cell.length_a   1.000
_cell.length_b   1.000
_cell.length_c   1.000
_cell.angle_alpha   90.00
_cell.angle_beta   90.00
_cell.angle_gamma   90.00
#
_symmetry.space_group_name_H-M   'P 1'
#
loop_
_entity.id
_entity.type
_entity.pdbx_description
1 polymer ?
#
loop_
_entity_poly.entity_id
_entity_poly.type
_entity_poly.pdbx_seq_one_letter_code
_entity_poly.pdbx_strand_id
1 'polypeptide(L)'
;MGRMEFALDLSIDVLRRTPGALREMLSGVAEPWARGTEGPETFSPFDVIGHLIDGEETDWVPRALLILARGPARFEPYDRFRHQARNAGRSLESLLDEFARLRAANLELVRSWRLTPADLDLPGQHPALGPVTLRQLLAAWVVHDLGHVAQAARVMAKQYKEAVGPWVPYMPVLTDHEVPRS
;
A
#
# COMPACT_ATOMS: atom_id res chain seq x y z
N MET A 1 -1.51 -25.51 -8.82
CA MET A 1 -2.44 -24.36 -8.68
C MET A 1 -2.01 -23.30 -9.69
N GLY A 2 -2.84 -23.00 -10.71
CA GLY A 2 -2.50 -22.02 -11.74
C GLY A 2 -2.37 -20.60 -11.12
N ARG A 3 -1.36 -19.85 -11.53
CA ARG A 3 -1.26 -18.43 -11.19
C ARG A 3 -2.36 -17.67 -11.91
N MET A 4 -3.03 -16.75 -11.20
CA MET A 4 -4.04 -15.88 -11.82
C MET A 4 -3.34 -14.86 -12.72
N GLU A 5 -3.83 -14.71 -13.96
CA GLU A 5 -3.38 -13.64 -14.83
C GLU A 5 -3.92 -12.29 -14.35
N PHE A 6 -3.20 -11.21 -14.67
CA PHE A 6 -3.64 -9.87 -14.34
C PHE A 6 -4.94 -9.52 -15.06
N ALA A 7 -5.93 -9.10 -14.29
CA ALA A 7 -7.21 -8.56 -14.78
C ALA A 7 -7.52 -7.25 -14.06
N LEU A 8 -7.69 -6.18 -14.83
CA LEU A 8 -7.87 -4.83 -14.28
C LEU A 8 -9.11 -4.73 -13.38
N ASP A 9 -10.23 -5.30 -13.80
CA ASP A 9 -11.48 -5.25 -13.02
C ASP A 9 -11.35 -5.97 -11.67
N LEU A 10 -10.67 -7.12 -11.64
CA LEU A 10 -10.39 -7.84 -10.40
C LEU A 10 -9.43 -7.07 -9.50
N SER A 11 -8.45 -6.39 -10.10
CA SER A 11 -7.50 -5.51 -9.37
C SER A 11 -8.23 -4.34 -8.72
N ILE A 12 -9.09 -3.67 -9.46
CA ILE A 12 -9.93 -2.57 -8.97
C ILE A 12 -10.85 -3.04 -7.82
N ASP A 13 -11.42 -4.25 -7.91
CA ASP A 13 -12.27 -4.78 -6.85
C ASP A 13 -11.51 -5.00 -5.53
N VAL A 14 -10.27 -5.49 -5.59
CA VAL A 14 -9.40 -5.63 -4.41
C VAL A 14 -9.03 -4.25 -3.85
N LEU A 15 -8.52 -3.34 -4.69
CA LEU A 15 -8.10 -2.00 -4.29
C LEU A 15 -9.24 -1.20 -3.63
N ARG A 16 -10.46 -1.35 -4.12
CA ARG A 16 -11.66 -0.71 -3.56
C ARG A 16 -11.97 -1.19 -2.13
N ARG A 17 -11.57 -2.41 -1.77
CA ARG A 17 -11.83 -3.01 -0.45
C ARG A 17 -10.80 -2.61 0.61
N THR A 18 -9.59 -2.27 0.21
CA THR A 18 -8.49 -1.97 1.15
C THR A 18 -8.82 -0.88 2.18
N PRO A 19 -9.40 0.30 1.80
CA PRO A 19 -9.72 1.31 2.80
C PRO A 19 -10.74 0.84 3.83
N GLY A 20 -11.76 0.09 3.42
CA GLY A 20 -12.75 -0.48 4.34
C GLY A 20 -12.13 -1.51 5.30
N ALA A 21 -11.29 -2.41 4.78
CA ALA A 21 -10.61 -3.42 5.61
C ALA A 21 -9.72 -2.77 6.68
N LEU A 22 -8.92 -1.76 6.30
CA LEU A 22 -8.08 -1.04 7.24
C LEU A 22 -8.90 -0.21 8.24
N ARG A 23 -10.00 0.41 7.80
CA ARG A 23 -10.91 1.13 8.70
C ARG A 23 -11.52 0.22 9.77
N GLU A 24 -12.08 -0.92 9.38
CA GLU A 24 -12.67 -1.88 10.33
C GLU A 24 -11.64 -2.39 11.35
N MET A 25 -10.39 -2.53 10.94
CA MET A 25 -9.32 -2.99 11.81
C MET A 25 -8.79 -1.89 12.75
N LEU A 26 -8.79 -0.62 12.33
CA LEU A 26 -8.01 0.46 12.98
C LEU A 26 -8.87 1.56 13.59
N SER A 27 -10.13 1.75 13.17
CA SER A 27 -10.98 2.81 13.70
C SER A 27 -11.28 2.59 15.18
N GLY A 28 -11.09 3.64 15.99
CA GLY A 28 -11.37 3.60 17.41
C GLY A 28 -10.41 2.77 18.27
N VAL A 29 -9.34 2.19 17.70
CA VAL A 29 -8.37 1.44 18.52
C VAL A 29 -7.56 2.38 19.42
N ALA A 30 -7.16 1.88 20.59
CA ALA A 30 -6.33 2.64 21.51
C ALA A 30 -4.96 2.98 20.91
N GLU A 31 -4.39 4.13 21.31
CA GLU A 31 -3.11 4.66 20.84
C GLU A 31 -1.95 3.61 20.77
N PRO A 32 -1.76 2.70 21.76
CA PRO A 32 -0.72 1.70 21.66
C PRO A 32 -0.85 0.79 20.43
N TRP A 33 -2.06 0.48 19.99
CA TRP A 33 -2.31 -0.29 18.78
C TRP A 33 -2.07 0.52 17.51
N ALA A 34 -2.47 1.79 17.52
CA ALA A 34 -2.34 2.68 16.38
C ALA A 34 -0.88 3.12 16.13
N ARG A 35 -0.10 3.32 17.20
CA ARG A 35 1.23 3.93 17.16
C ARG A 35 2.37 2.96 17.49
N GLY A 36 2.09 1.75 17.96
CA GLY A 36 3.10 0.72 18.19
C GLY A 36 3.85 0.38 16.91
N THR A 37 5.14 0.04 17.04
CA THR A 37 6.02 -0.32 15.91
C THR A 37 6.70 -1.66 16.18
N GLU A 38 7.38 -2.22 15.17
CA GLU A 38 8.21 -3.44 15.28
C GLU A 38 9.68 -3.14 15.66
N GLY A 39 10.01 -1.88 15.90
CA GLY A 39 11.35 -1.40 16.22
C GLY A 39 11.70 -0.10 15.51
N PRO A 40 12.95 0.38 15.63
CA PRO A 40 13.40 1.60 14.96
C PRO A 40 13.19 1.56 13.46
N GLU A 41 12.82 2.71 12.87
CA GLU A 41 12.63 2.89 11.42
C GLU A 41 11.59 1.95 10.78
N THR A 42 10.66 1.40 11.60
CA THR A 42 9.52 0.61 11.10
C THR A 42 8.23 1.42 11.22
N PHE A 43 7.25 1.08 10.38
CA PHE A 43 5.96 1.77 10.38
C PHE A 43 5.03 1.22 11.46
N SER A 44 4.37 2.13 12.17
CA SER A 44 3.15 1.84 12.92
C SER A 44 1.95 1.68 11.97
N PRO A 45 0.80 1.15 12.44
CA PRO A 45 -0.44 1.18 11.64
C PRO A 45 -0.83 2.59 11.17
N PHE A 46 -0.61 3.62 11.99
CA PHE A 46 -0.81 5.02 11.60
C PHE A 46 0.09 5.41 10.43
N ASP A 47 1.38 5.05 10.48
CA ASP A 47 2.33 5.34 9.40
C ASP A 47 1.98 4.59 8.12
N VAL A 48 1.46 3.36 8.23
CA VAL A 48 0.96 2.59 7.09
C VAL A 48 -0.14 3.36 6.35
N ILE A 49 -1.14 3.91 7.05
CA ILE A 49 -2.19 4.70 6.41
C ILE A 49 -1.60 5.95 5.75
N GLY A 50 -0.69 6.65 6.44
CA GLY A 50 -0.01 7.81 5.88
C GLY A 50 0.79 7.49 4.62
N HIS A 51 1.48 6.36 4.58
CA HIS A 51 2.21 5.87 3.43
C HIS A 51 1.28 5.51 2.25
N LEU A 52 0.15 4.86 2.53
CA LEU A 52 -0.84 4.56 1.50
C LEU A 52 -1.43 5.83 0.88
N ILE A 53 -1.72 6.87 1.68
CA ILE A 53 -2.15 8.19 1.18
C ILE A 53 -1.10 8.79 0.25
N ASP A 54 0.16 8.77 0.65
CA ASP A 54 1.26 9.30 -0.15
C ASP A 54 1.39 8.57 -1.50
N GLY A 55 1.21 7.25 -1.50
CA GLY A 55 1.17 6.44 -2.71
C GLY A 55 0.01 6.81 -3.66
N GLU A 56 -1.19 7.11 -3.09
CA GLU A 56 -2.34 7.57 -3.88
C GLU A 56 -2.07 8.90 -4.60
N GLU A 57 -1.35 9.79 -3.96
CA GLU A 57 -1.12 11.14 -4.49
C GLU A 57 0.07 11.23 -5.44
N THR A 58 1.08 10.41 -5.24
CA THR A 58 2.39 10.67 -5.85
C THR A 58 2.99 9.49 -6.61
N ASP A 59 2.44 8.29 -6.44
CA ASP A 59 3.03 7.08 -7.02
C ASP A 59 2.14 6.47 -8.13
N TRP A 60 1.08 5.78 -7.78
CA TRP A 60 0.34 4.91 -8.69
C TRP A 60 -0.26 5.62 -9.90
N VAL A 61 -1.15 6.58 -9.66
CA VAL A 61 -1.84 7.31 -10.72
C VAL A 61 -0.89 8.26 -11.47
N PRO A 62 -0.04 9.07 -10.80
CA PRO A 62 0.93 9.89 -11.50
C PRO A 62 1.86 9.11 -12.43
N ARG A 63 2.39 7.96 -11.99
CA ARG A 63 3.23 7.10 -12.83
C ARG A 63 2.45 6.46 -14.00
N ALA A 64 1.22 6.02 -13.74
CA ALA A 64 0.36 5.51 -14.80
C ALA A 64 0.09 6.56 -15.88
N LEU A 65 -0.19 7.82 -15.49
CA LEU A 65 -0.39 8.92 -16.42
C LEU A 65 0.87 9.23 -17.25
N LEU A 66 2.07 9.17 -16.64
CA LEU A 66 3.33 9.30 -17.38
C LEU A 66 3.46 8.23 -18.46
N ILE A 67 3.13 6.97 -18.15
CA ILE A 67 3.15 5.88 -19.15
C ILE A 67 2.12 6.12 -20.25
N LEU A 68 0.90 6.51 -19.89
CA LEU A 68 -0.19 6.74 -20.84
C LEU A 68 0.05 7.95 -21.76
N ALA A 69 0.87 8.91 -21.35
CA ALA A 69 1.28 10.02 -22.19
C ALA A 69 2.17 9.59 -23.38
N ARG A 70 2.61 8.32 -23.42
CA ARG A 70 3.41 7.74 -24.52
C ARG A 70 4.72 8.49 -24.83
N GLY A 71 5.21 9.24 -23.84
CA GLY A 71 6.49 9.93 -23.86
C GLY A 71 7.57 9.20 -23.07
N PRO A 72 8.70 9.86 -22.75
CA PRO A 72 9.72 9.30 -21.86
C PRO A 72 9.17 9.20 -20.42
N ALA A 73 8.56 8.06 -20.10
CA ALA A 73 7.92 7.80 -18.80
C ALA A 73 8.97 7.40 -17.75
N ARG A 74 9.81 8.34 -17.32
CA ARG A 74 10.80 8.16 -16.25
C ARG A 74 10.17 8.54 -14.91
N PHE A 75 10.23 7.60 -13.94
CA PHE A 75 9.69 7.83 -12.60
C PHE A 75 10.75 8.48 -11.72
N GLU A 76 10.31 9.42 -10.89
CA GLU A 76 11.14 9.95 -9.81
C GLU A 76 11.31 8.91 -8.69
N PRO A 77 12.44 8.92 -7.96
CA PRO A 77 12.62 8.12 -6.76
C PRO A 77 11.54 8.40 -5.73
N TYR A 78 11.03 7.36 -5.09
CA TYR A 78 9.99 7.48 -4.07
C TYR A 78 10.62 7.60 -2.67
N ASP A 79 10.28 8.66 -1.94
CA ASP A 79 10.65 8.83 -0.53
C ASP A 79 9.57 8.21 0.38
N ARG A 80 9.86 7.01 0.88
CA ARG A 80 8.93 6.23 1.71
C ARG A 80 8.59 6.88 3.07
N PHE A 81 9.38 7.84 3.54
CA PHE A 81 9.19 8.50 4.84
C PHE A 81 8.58 9.90 4.75
N ARG A 82 8.42 10.45 3.56
CA ARG A 82 7.88 11.80 3.33
C ARG A 82 6.55 12.05 4.05
N HIS A 83 5.68 11.04 4.12
CA HIS A 83 4.36 11.12 4.75
C HIS A 83 4.43 11.43 6.25
N GLN A 84 5.51 11.07 6.96
CA GLN A 84 5.60 11.22 8.42
C GLN A 84 5.51 12.68 8.86
N ALA A 85 6.30 13.57 8.24
CA ALA A 85 6.26 15.01 8.53
C ALA A 85 4.88 15.63 8.21
N ARG A 86 4.29 15.23 7.09
CA ARG A 86 2.97 15.69 6.65
C ARG A 86 1.84 15.28 7.60
N ASN A 87 1.94 14.12 8.22
CA ASN A 87 0.90 13.56 9.07
C ASN A 87 1.10 13.87 10.56
N ALA A 88 2.14 14.62 10.92
CA ALA A 88 2.37 15.03 12.29
C ALA A 88 1.14 15.79 12.86
N GLY A 89 0.66 15.37 14.03
CA GLY A 89 -0.48 15.98 14.70
C GLY A 89 -1.87 15.60 14.11
N ARG A 90 -1.94 14.79 13.09
CA ARG A 90 -3.22 14.31 12.54
C ARG A 90 -3.79 13.14 13.37
N SER A 91 -5.10 12.97 13.33
CA SER A 91 -5.77 11.80 13.90
C SER A 91 -5.77 10.62 12.90
N LEU A 92 -5.80 9.40 13.42
CA LEU A 92 -5.93 8.19 12.59
C LEU A 92 -7.22 8.23 11.77
N GLU A 93 -8.34 8.68 12.36
CA GLU A 93 -9.63 8.80 11.67
C GLU A 93 -9.53 9.73 10.46
N SER A 94 -8.85 10.87 10.60
CA SER A 94 -8.67 11.79 9.47
C SER A 94 -7.84 11.19 8.33
N LEU A 95 -6.86 10.32 8.65
CA LEU A 95 -6.09 9.61 7.63
C LEU A 95 -6.93 8.54 6.95
N LEU A 96 -7.73 7.77 7.70
CA LEU A 96 -8.62 6.75 7.14
C LEU A 96 -9.65 7.37 6.19
N ASP A 97 -10.22 8.54 6.54
CA ASP A 97 -11.15 9.27 5.67
C ASP A 97 -10.47 9.76 4.39
N GLU A 98 -9.28 10.35 4.50
CA GLU A 98 -8.52 10.82 3.35
C GLU A 98 -8.12 9.68 2.42
N PHE A 99 -7.60 8.58 2.96
CA PHE A 99 -7.24 7.40 2.18
C PHE A 99 -8.44 6.87 1.38
N ALA A 100 -9.60 6.70 2.04
CA ALA A 100 -10.81 6.22 1.36
C ALA A 100 -11.25 7.16 0.23
N ARG A 101 -11.21 8.47 0.46
CA ARG A 101 -11.57 9.49 -0.53
C ARG A 101 -10.62 9.48 -1.74
N LEU A 102 -9.30 9.46 -1.50
CA LEU A 102 -8.29 9.45 -2.57
C LEU A 102 -8.39 8.17 -3.40
N ARG A 103 -8.50 7.00 -2.74
CA ARG A 103 -8.66 5.73 -3.41
C ARG A 103 -9.90 5.71 -4.30
N ALA A 104 -11.04 6.18 -3.82
CA ALA A 104 -12.26 6.23 -4.61
C ALA A 104 -12.07 7.09 -5.87
N ALA A 105 -11.50 8.30 -5.72
CA ALA A 105 -11.24 9.18 -6.85
C ALA A 105 -10.27 8.57 -7.87
N ASN A 106 -9.18 7.97 -7.41
CA ASN A 106 -8.18 7.34 -8.26
C ASN A 106 -8.75 6.13 -9.03
N LEU A 107 -9.58 5.30 -8.39
CA LEU A 107 -10.21 4.17 -9.07
C LEU A 107 -11.23 4.62 -10.14
N GLU A 108 -11.98 5.68 -9.88
CA GLU A 108 -12.86 6.28 -10.91
C GLU A 108 -12.05 6.81 -12.10
N LEU A 109 -10.91 7.47 -11.82
CA LEU A 109 -10.02 7.94 -12.87
C LEU A 109 -9.44 6.77 -13.69
N VAL A 110 -8.96 5.70 -13.04
CA VAL A 110 -8.44 4.51 -13.73
C VAL A 110 -9.51 3.86 -14.61
N ARG A 111 -10.75 3.74 -14.13
CA ARG A 111 -11.87 3.21 -14.92
C ARG A 111 -12.17 4.08 -16.16
N SER A 112 -12.06 5.40 -16.02
CA SER A 112 -12.32 6.35 -17.12
C SER A 112 -11.34 6.20 -18.28
N TRP A 113 -10.13 5.67 -18.05
CA TRP A 113 -9.12 5.48 -19.10
C TRP A 113 -9.51 4.40 -20.12
N ARG A 114 -10.41 3.47 -19.79
CA ARG A 114 -10.86 2.38 -20.67
C ARG A 114 -9.69 1.64 -21.32
N LEU A 115 -8.71 1.25 -20.51
CA LEU A 115 -7.45 0.66 -20.96
C LEU A 115 -7.67 -0.60 -21.82
N THR A 116 -7.00 -0.63 -22.95
CA THR A 116 -6.91 -1.82 -23.82
C THR A 116 -5.75 -2.72 -23.41
N PRO A 117 -5.70 -3.99 -23.87
CA PRO A 117 -4.53 -4.83 -23.65
C PRO A 117 -3.21 -4.19 -24.11
N ALA A 118 -3.24 -3.44 -25.23
CA ALA A 118 -2.06 -2.74 -25.75
C ALA A 118 -1.62 -1.58 -24.83
N ASP A 119 -2.54 -0.89 -24.19
CA ASP A 119 -2.19 0.16 -23.22
C ASP A 119 -1.52 -0.43 -21.98
N LEU A 120 -1.95 -1.61 -21.53
CA LEU A 120 -1.34 -2.31 -20.40
C LEU A 120 0.11 -2.73 -20.64
N ASP A 121 0.53 -2.86 -21.89
CA ASP A 121 1.89 -3.23 -22.28
C ASP A 121 2.79 -1.99 -22.54
N LEU A 122 2.27 -0.78 -22.41
CA LEU A 122 3.04 0.46 -22.53
C LEU A 122 4.18 0.50 -21.50
N PRO A 123 5.38 0.92 -21.93
CA PRO A 123 6.57 0.92 -21.08
C PRO A 123 6.68 2.17 -20.20
N GLY A 124 7.25 1.99 -19.00
CA GLY A 124 7.77 3.03 -18.12
C GLY A 124 9.18 2.68 -17.67
N GLN A 125 9.90 3.64 -17.10
CA GLN A 125 11.25 3.48 -16.58
C GLN A 125 11.30 3.76 -15.09
N HIS A 126 11.41 2.68 -14.30
CA HIS A 126 11.58 2.79 -12.85
C HIS A 126 13.04 3.10 -12.50
N PRO A 127 13.33 4.01 -11.54
CA PRO A 127 14.71 4.44 -11.25
C PRO A 127 15.64 3.31 -10.78
N ALA A 128 15.10 2.34 -10.03
CA ALA A 128 15.88 1.23 -9.49
C ALA A 128 15.66 -0.12 -10.24
N LEU A 129 14.46 -0.34 -10.82
CA LEU A 129 14.11 -1.63 -11.41
C LEU A 129 14.29 -1.67 -12.94
N GLY A 130 14.57 -0.52 -13.57
CA GLY A 130 14.66 -0.44 -15.01
C GLY A 130 13.31 -0.45 -15.72
N PRO A 131 13.18 -1.08 -16.91
CA PRO A 131 11.93 -1.09 -17.67
C PRO A 131 10.82 -1.83 -16.94
N VAL A 132 9.62 -1.23 -16.90
CA VAL A 132 8.39 -1.79 -16.37
C VAL A 132 7.24 -1.52 -17.33
N THR A 133 6.09 -2.20 -17.17
CA THR A 133 4.89 -1.93 -17.95
C THR A 133 3.78 -1.35 -17.08
N LEU A 134 2.77 -0.72 -17.71
CA LEU A 134 1.57 -0.26 -17.00
C LEU A 134 0.87 -1.41 -16.28
N ARG A 135 0.80 -2.58 -16.89
CA ARG A 135 0.28 -3.82 -16.28
C ARG A 135 1.00 -4.15 -14.96
N GLN A 136 2.33 -4.10 -14.98
CA GLN A 136 3.15 -4.39 -13.81
C GLN A 136 2.96 -3.34 -12.71
N LEU A 137 2.87 -2.06 -13.06
CA LEU A 137 2.59 -0.98 -12.12
C LEU A 137 1.24 -1.18 -11.42
N LEU A 138 0.17 -1.46 -12.18
CA LEU A 138 -1.16 -1.68 -11.62
C LEU A 138 -1.26 -2.97 -10.79
N ALA A 139 -0.55 -4.03 -11.19
CA ALA A 139 -0.44 -5.26 -10.40
C ALA A 139 0.34 -5.01 -9.09
N ALA A 140 1.43 -4.23 -9.16
CA ALA A 140 2.22 -3.86 -7.99
C ALA A 140 1.39 -3.07 -6.96
N TRP A 141 0.51 -2.16 -7.41
CA TRP A 141 -0.40 -1.44 -6.52
C TRP A 141 -1.26 -2.38 -5.66
N VAL A 142 -1.87 -3.40 -6.28
CA VAL A 142 -2.67 -4.40 -5.55
C VAL A 142 -1.83 -5.15 -4.51
N VAL A 143 -0.66 -5.64 -4.92
CA VAL A 143 0.21 -6.42 -4.04
C VAL A 143 0.76 -5.56 -2.90
N HIS A 144 1.10 -4.31 -3.17
CA HIS A 144 1.53 -3.32 -2.18
C HIS A 144 0.46 -3.09 -1.11
N ASP A 145 -0.79 -2.88 -1.52
CA ASP A 145 -1.91 -2.71 -0.61
C ASP A 145 -2.10 -3.91 0.32
N LEU A 146 -2.15 -5.11 -0.27
CA LEU A 146 -2.29 -6.35 0.51
C LEU A 146 -1.11 -6.55 1.46
N GLY A 147 0.10 -6.18 1.02
CA GLY A 147 1.30 -6.17 1.87
C GLY A 147 1.15 -5.24 3.07
N HIS A 148 0.59 -4.05 2.88
CA HIS A 148 0.37 -3.09 3.97
C HIS A 148 -0.78 -3.46 4.90
N VAL A 149 -1.84 -4.10 4.41
CA VAL A 149 -2.86 -4.71 5.27
C VAL A 149 -2.24 -5.78 6.18
N ALA A 150 -1.44 -6.67 5.60
CA ALA A 150 -0.72 -7.70 6.36
C ALA A 150 0.27 -7.08 7.34
N GLN A 151 0.99 -6.01 6.95
CA GLN A 151 1.92 -5.29 7.81
C GLN A 151 1.22 -4.67 9.01
N ALA A 152 0.09 -3.97 8.82
CA ALA A 152 -0.65 -3.36 9.91
C ALA A 152 -1.11 -4.44 10.92
N ALA A 153 -1.67 -5.55 10.45
CA ALA A 153 -2.08 -6.67 11.30
C ALA A 153 -0.88 -7.30 12.06
N ARG A 154 0.26 -7.48 11.39
CA ARG A 154 1.49 -8.02 11.99
C ARG A 154 2.04 -7.09 13.06
N VAL A 155 2.14 -5.79 12.78
CA VAL A 155 2.62 -4.78 13.74
C VAL A 155 1.76 -4.81 15.00
N MET A 156 0.43 -4.84 14.87
CA MET A 156 -0.49 -4.97 15.99
C MET A 156 -0.24 -6.27 16.77
N ALA A 157 -0.18 -7.42 16.10
CA ALA A 157 0.06 -8.70 16.75
C ALA A 157 1.36 -8.72 17.58
N LYS A 158 2.43 -8.11 17.05
CA LYS A 158 3.73 -8.04 17.74
C LYS A 158 3.73 -7.19 19.01
N GLN A 159 2.73 -6.31 19.21
CA GLN A 159 2.62 -5.59 20.49
C GLN A 159 2.36 -6.53 21.68
N TYR A 160 1.80 -7.72 21.43
CA TYR A 160 1.58 -8.73 22.48
C TYR A 160 2.58 -9.89 22.46
N LYS A 161 3.70 -9.75 21.73
CA LYS A 161 4.69 -10.84 21.59
C LYS A 161 5.12 -11.45 22.93
N GLU A 162 5.39 -10.60 23.93
CA GLU A 162 5.79 -11.07 25.26
C GLU A 162 4.58 -11.64 26.06
N ALA A 163 3.41 -11.01 25.93
CA ALA A 163 2.21 -11.44 26.65
C ALA A 163 1.66 -12.79 26.17
N VAL A 164 1.94 -13.19 24.94
CA VAL A 164 1.57 -14.50 24.38
C VAL A 164 2.27 -15.67 25.08
N GLY A 165 3.44 -15.44 25.69
CA GLY A 165 4.17 -16.46 26.46
C GLY A 165 4.46 -17.72 25.63
N PRO A 166 4.12 -18.92 26.13
CA PRO A 166 4.48 -20.18 25.48
C PRO A 166 3.78 -20.45 24.14
N TRP A 167 2.81 -19.63 23.73
CA TRP A 167 2.10 -19.79 22.47
C TRP A 167 2.86 -19.28 21.24
N VAL A 168 3.97 -18.53 21.41
CA VAL A 168 4.77 -17.95 20.31
C VAL A 168 5.06 -18.94 19.17
N PRO A 169 5.47 -20.22 19.44
CA PRO A 169 5.77 -21.17 18.36
C PRO A 169 4.56 -21.50 17.45
N TYR A 170 3.35 -21.24 17.92
CA TYR A 170 2.11 -21.49 17.18
C TYR A 170 1.56 -20.23 16.49
N MET A 171 2.26 -19.10 16.60
CA MET A 171 1.85 -17.80 16.07
C MET A 171 2.84 -17.31 14.99
N PRO A 172 2.75 -17.79 13.74
CA PRO A 172 3.70 -17.43 12.68
C PRO A 172 3.86 -15.92 12.49
N VAL A 173 2.78 -15.15 12.68
CA VAL A 173 2.80 -13.68 12.56
C VAL A 173 3.80 -13.00 13.51
N LEU A 174 4.15 -13.65 14.64
CA LEU A 174 5.13 -13.14 15.61
C LEU A 174 6.57 -13.51 15.25
N THR A 175 6.75 -14.53 14.43
CA THR A 175 8.05 -15.09 14.05
C THR A 175 8.40 -14.77 12.59
N ASP A 176 7.55 -14.03 11.88
CA ASP A 176 7.74 -13.70 10.48
C ASP A 176 9.12 -13.08 10.24
N HIS A 177 9.74 -13.64 9.24
CA HIS A 177 11.07 -13.33 8.76
C HIS A 177 11.25 -11.82 8.61
N GLU A 178 12.38 -11.34 9.06
CA GLU A 178 12.89 -10.03 8.69
C GLU A 178 12.87 -9.95 7.17
N VAL A 179 11.96 -9.16 6.63
CA VAL A 179 12.00 -8.81 5.20
C VAL A 179 13.36 -8.18 4.96
N PRO A 180 14.20 -8.68 4.05
CA PRO A 180 15.47 -8.06 3.76
C PRO A 180 15.23 -6.58 3.49
N ARG A 181 15.90 -5.73 4.25
CA ARG A 181 15.84 -4.28 4.06
C ARG A 181 16.43 -3.97 2.68
N SER A 182 15.58 -3.66 1.73
CA SER A 182 15.98 -3.13 0.41
C SER A 182 16.13 -1.62 0.47
#